data_242b9542d4541abad0e80bde63d428ec
#
_entry.id   242b9542d4541abad0e80bde63d428ec
#
_cell.length_a   1.000
_cell.length_b   1.000
_cell.length_c   1.000
_cell.angle_alpha   90.00
_cell.angle_beta   90.00
_cell.angle_gamma   90.00
#
_symmetry.space_group_name_H-M   'P 1'
#
loop_
_entity.id
_entity.type
_entity.pdbx_description
1 polymer ?
#
loop_
_entity_poly.entity_id
_entity_poly.type
_entity_poly.pdbx_seq_one_letter_code
_entity_poly.pdbx_strand_id
1 'polypeptide(L)'
;MKARYKAVVDRYAQAIRSGQLPAGSRLPTHRTLAAGERISLATATRVYRELEEMGLVSGETGRGTFVRDLSLPPGHGVDQQVVAADVVDLNFNYPSLPEQGDALREALRQLAMAGDIDSHLRYQPHAGRLAERDIIARHLTCQHFAPDAENVLIVNGAQHGLAVTVMGLLRPGDVVAVDALTYSGFKALAALYHL
;
A
#
# COMPACT_ATOMS: atom_id res chain seq x y z
N MET A 1 -0.41 25.64 30.01
CA MET A 1 -1.20 24.59 29.27
C MET A 1 -0.54 24.11 28.00
N LYS A 2 0.26 24.89 27.28
CA LYS A 2 0.99 24.46 26.06
C LYS A 2 1.93 23.28 26.25
N ALA A 3 2.60 23.19 27.39
CA ALA A 3 3.63 22.16 27.63
C ALA A 3 3.07 20.72 27.74
N ARG A 4 1.91 20.55 28.39
CA ARG A 4 1.37 19.20 28.69
C ARG A 4 0.84 18.47 27.46
N TYR A 5 0.12 19.16 26.60
CA TYR A 5 -0.38 18.64 25.33
C TYR A 5 0.77 18.22 24.40
N LYS A 6 1.77 19.10 24.24
CA LYS A 6 2.92 18.83 23.37
C LYS A 6 3.72 17.61 23.86
N ALA A 7 3.91 17.49 25.18
CA ALA A 7 4.59 16.32 25.77
C ALA A 7 3.87 14.99 25.46
N VAL A 8 2.54 14.98 25.38
CA VAL A 8 1.78 13.80 24.99
C VAL A 8 2.02 13.47 23.52
N VAL A 9 1.96 14.46 22.63
CA VAL A 9 2.26 14.28 21.20
C VAL A 9 3.67 13.72 21.01
N ASP A 10 4.68 14.35 21.63
CA ASP A 10 6.08 13.96 21.48
C ASP A 10 6.32 12.53 21.97
N ARG A 11 5.70 12.12 23.07
CA ARG A 11 5.81 10.76 23.60
C ARG A 11 5.21 9.72 22.65
N TYR A 12 4.00 9.95 22.13
CA TYR A 12 3.39 9.04 21.15
C TYR A 12 4.20 9.00 19.85
N ALA A 13 4.64 10.15 19.36
CA ALA A 13 5.49 10.22 18.16
C ALA A 13 6.80 9.45 18.35
N GLN A 14 7.43 9.56 19.53
CA GLN A 14 8.64 8.80 19.85
C GLN A 14 8.36 7.30 19.94
N ALA A 15 7.28 6.88 20.62
CA ALA A 15 6.91 5.47 20.75
C ALA A 15 6.61 4.81 19.38
N ILE A 16 5.99 5.55 18.47
CA ILE A 16 5.74 5.09 17.09
C ILE A 16 7.08 4.98 16.33
N ARG A 17 7.90 6.02 16.34
CA ARG A 17 9.18 6.03 15.62
C ARG A 17 10.20 5.01 16.15
N SER A 18 10.16 4.71 17.43
CA SER A 18 11.03 3.70 18.06
C SER A 18 10.52 2.26 17.89
N GLY A 19 9.32 2.06 17.32
CA GLY A 19 8.69 0.75 17.18
C GLY A 19 8.04 0.19 18.46
N GLN A 20 8.03 0.94 19.57
CA GLN A 20 7.29 0.55 20.77
C GLN A 20 5.79 0.45 20.52
N LEU A 21 5.27 1.27 19.61
CA LEU A 21 3.94 1.16 19.04
C LEU A 21 4.10 0.75 17.57
N PRO A 22 4.03 -0.55 17.26
CA PRO A 22 4.26 -1.04 15.91
C PRO A 22 3.14 -0.63 14.94
N ALA A 23 3.45 -0.61 13.65
CA ALA A 23 2.49 -0.36 12.58
C ALA A 23 1.24 -1.25 12.70
N GLY A 24 0.08 -0.71 12.41
CA GLY A 24 -1.20 -1.38 12.55
C GLY A 24 -1.75 -1.41 14.00
N SER A 25 -0.97 -0.99 15.00
CA SER A 25 -1.46 -0.91 16.38
C SER A 25 -2.60 0.08 16.50
N ARG A 26 -3.66 -0.32 17.17
CA ARG A 26 -4.78 0.58 17.50
C ARG A 26 -4.43 1.42 18.71
N LEU A 27 -4.52 2.74 18.55
CA LEU A 27 -4.36 3.68 19.66
C LEU A 27 -5.60 3.72 20.57
N PRO A 28 -5.46 4.15 21.84
CA PRO A 28 -6.60 4.33 22.75
C PRO A 28 -7.66 5.24 22.13
N THR A 29 -8.91 5.11 22.56
CA THR A 29 -9.93 6.08 22.14
C THR A 29 -9.63 7.47 22.68
N HIS A 30 -10.16 8.52 22.07
CA HIS A 30 -10.02 9.90 22.57
C HIS A 30 -10.41 10.03 24.05
N ARG A 31 -11.47 9.32 24.48
CA ARG A 31 -11.92 9.30 25.87
C ARG A 31 -10.92 8.60 26.79
N THR A 32 -10.40 7.46 26.36
CA THR A 32 -9.41 6.69 27.11
C THR A 32 -8.09 7.48 27.25
N LEU A 33 -7.64 8.11 26.17
CA LEU A 33 -6.47 8.98 26.19
C LEU A 33 -6.68 10.19 27.13
N ALA A 34 -7.84 10.85 27.04
CA ALA A 34 -8.17 11.98 27.88
C ALA A 34 -8.12 11.62 29.38
N ALA A 35 -8.71 10.47 29.74
CA ALA A 35 -8.72 9.99 31.12
C ALA A 35 -7.31 9.59 31.60
N GLY A 36 -6.56 8.82 30.82
CA GLY A 36 -5.21 8.36 31.18
C GLY A 36 -4.20 9.50 31.34
N GLU A 37 -4.27 10.50 30.46
CA GLU A 37 -3.37 11.65 30.48
C GLU A 37 -3.89 12.81 31.35
N ARG A 38 -5.09 12.68 31.90
CA ARG A 38 -5.77 13.75 32.68
C ARG A 38 -5.83 15.07 31.90
N ILE A 39 -6.26 14.99 30.65
CA ILE A 39 -6.47 16.13 29.75
C ILE A 39 -7.95 16.18 29.32
N SER A 40 -8.37 17.30 28.75
CA SER A 40 -9.74 17.40 28.20
C SER A 40 -9.89 16.56 26.93
N LEU A 41 -11.13 16.17 26.60
CA LEU A 41 -11.42 15.45 25.36
C LEU A 41 -11.01 16.26 24.12
N ALA A 42 -11.24 17.59 24.14
CA ALA A 42 -10.80 18.49 23.08
C ALA A 42 -9.27 18.48 22.92
N THR A 43 -8.52 18.38 24.02
CA THR A 43 -7.06 18.26 24.00
C THR A 43 -6.62 16.91 23.43
N ALA A 44 -7.29 15.81 23.78
CA ALA A 44 -7.02 14.49 23.22
C ALA A 44 -7.29 14.45 21.70
N THR A 45 -8.39 15.07 21.25
CA THR A 45 -8.67 15.21 19.81
C THR A 45 -7.58 16.00 19.09
N ARG A 46 -7.06 17.05 19.72
CA ARG A 46 -5.94 17.82 19.15
C ARG A 46 -4.64 17.01 19.08
N VAL A 47 -4.37 16.15 20.07
CA VAL A 47 -3.21 15.23 20.05
C VAL A 47 -3.29 14.31 18.85
N TYR A 48 -4.44 13.66 18.62
CA TYR A 48 -4.62 12.77 17.49
C TYR A 48 -4.51 13.49 16.15
N ARG A 49 -5.11 14.66 16.02
CA ARG A 49 -5.00 15.47 14.82
C ARG A 49 -3.52 15.82 14.51
N GLU A 50 -2.74 16.23 15.51
CA GLU A 50 -1.33 16.55 15.31
C GLU A 50 -0.49 15.30 14.94
N LEU A 51 -0.77 14.15 15.54
CA LEU A 51 -0.14 12.88 15.14
C LEU A 51 -0.52 12.47 13.69
N GLU A 52 -1.75 12.76 13.28
CA GLU A 52 -2.24 12.52 11.91
C GLU A 52 -1.61 13.50 10.91
N GLU A 53 -1.52 14.78 11.26
CA GLU A 53 -0.79 15.81 10.50
C GLU A 53 0.72 15.48 10.37
N MET A 54 1.31 14.81 11.37
CA MET A 54 2.68 14.27 11.31
C MET A 54 2.78 12.98 10.47
N GLY A 55 1.68 12.45 9.93
CA GLY A 55 1.65 11.22 9.16
C GLY A 55 1.89 9.94 9.97
N LEU A 56 1.88 10.00 11.30
CA LEU A 56 2.21 8.88 12.17
C LEU A 56 1.03 7.93 12.41
N VAL A 57 -0.18 8.44 12.28
CA VAL A 57 -1.41 7.66 12.51
C VAL A 57 -2.44 7.94 11.42
N SER A 58 -3.44 7.08 11.32
CA SER A 58 -4.63 7.27 10.45
C SER A 58 -5.89 7.00 11.24
N GLY A 59 -6.87 7.91 11.12
CA GLY A 59 -8.21 7.73 11.67
C GLY A 59 -9.10 6.93 10.73
N GLU A 60 -9.72 5.86 11.22
CA GLU A 60 -10.71 5.08 10.48
C GLU A 60 -12.09 5.26 11.13
N THR A 61 -13.04 5.79 10.40
CA THR A 61 -14.40 6.07 10.90
C THR A 61 -15.04 4.79 11.45
N GLY A 62 -15.52 4.86 12.70
CA GLY A 62 -16.15 3.74 13.40
C GLY A 62 -15.19 2.66 13.93
N ARG A 63 -13.90 2.71 13.59
CA ARG A 63 -12.93 1.67 13.95
C ARG A 63 -11.84 2.14 14.90
N GLY A 64 -11.46 3.39 14.82
CA GLY A 64 -10.46 3.99 15.71
C GLY A 64 -9.28 4.61 14.95
N THR A 65 -8.23 4.94 15.69
CA THR A 65 -6.99 5.49 15.16
C THR A 65 -5.90 4.43 15.21
N PHE A 66 -5.16 4.26 14.13
CA PHE A 66 -4.14 3.22 13.97
C PHE A 66 -2.78 3.85 13.63
N VAL A 67 -1.72 3.21 14.11
CA VAL A 67 -0.34 3.56 13.75
C VAL A 67 -0.08 3.21 12.29
N ARG A 68 0.43 4.16 11.52
CA ARG A 68 0.81 3.94 10.12
C ARG A 68 2.14 3.20 10.04
N ASP A 69 2.31 2.43 8.98
CA ASP A 69 3.61 1.85 8.66
C ASP A 69 4.53 2.95 8.12
N LEU A 70 5.59 3.25 8.89
CA LEU A 70 6.61 4.24 8.54
C LEU A 70 7.88 3.57 8.01
N SER A 71 7.93 2.24 8.03
CA SER A 71 9.12 1.46 7.72
C SER A 71 9.10 0.90 6.31
N LEU A 72 8.89 1.75 5.32
CA LEU A 72 9.37 1.39 3.98
C LEU A 72 10.87 1.73 3.98
N PRO A 73 11.77 0.73 3.82
CA PRO A 73 13.19 1.00 3.76
C PRO A 73 13.49 2.00 2.64
N PRO A 74 14.41 2.94 2.82
CA PRO A 74 14.91 3.77 1.74
C PRO A 74 15.51 2.82 0.70
N GLY A 75 14.91 2.81 -0.50
CA GLY A 75 15.38 1.85 -1.20
C GLY A 75 15.53 1.63 -2.58
N HIS A 76 15.44 0.79 -3.33
CA HIS A 76 15.74 0.54 -4.70
C HIS A 76 14.48 0.72 -5.54
N GLY A 77 14.32 1.88 -6.15
CA GLY A 77 13.39 2.11 -7.23
C GLY A 77 12.34 3.18 -7.02
N VAL A 78 11.57 3.20 -5.96
CA VAL A 78 10.53 4.21 -5.72
C VAL A 78 10.54 4.58 -4.25
N ASP A 79 11.34 5.58 -3.88
CA ASP A 79 11.35 6.10 -2.52
C ASP A 79 10.05 6.86 -2.26
N GLN A 80 9.17 6.28 -1.44
CA GLN A 80 8.06 7.03 -0.86
C GLN A 80 8.63 7.98 0.21
N GLN A 81 8.93 9.20 -0.20
CA GLN A 81 9.20 10.25 0.77
C GLN A 81 7.91 10.55 1.53
N VAL A 82 8.00 10.62 2.85
CA VAL A 82 6.90 11.13 3.67
C VAL A 82 6.75 12.61 3.35
N VAL A 83 5.78 12.93 2.53
CA VAL A 83 5.46 14.32 2.17
C VAL A 83 4.76 14.97 3.35
N ALA A 84 5.11 16.22 3.67
CA ALA A 84 4.44 16.99 4.71
C ALA A 84 2.95 17.14 4.37
N ALA A 85 2.09 17.21 5.41
CA ALA A 85 0.63 17.18 5.25
C ALA A 85 0.05 18.36 4.42
N ASP A 86 0.83 19.40 4.21
CA ASP A 86 0.48 20.60 3.43
C ASP A 86 1.01 20.56 1.98
N VAL A 87 1.67 19.47 1.59
CA VAL A 87 2.23 19.30 0.24
C VAL A 87 1.39 18.32 -0.56
N VAL A 88 0.99 18.73 -1.76
CA VAL A 88 0.37 17.82 -2.74
C VAL A 88 1.49 17.09 -3.47
N ASP A 89 1.65 15.80 -3.19
CA ASP A 89 2.63 14.97 -3.86
C ASP A 89 2.10 14.51 -5.24
N LEU A 90 2.73 14.98 -6.29
CA LEU A 90 2.44 14.59 -7.67
C LEU A 90 3.50 13.61 -8.24
N ASN A 91 4.44 13.13 -7.42
CA ASN A 91 5.47 12.20 -7.89
C ASN A 91 4.93 10.80 -8.14
N PHE A 92 3.93 10.41 -7.37
CA PHE A 92 3.36 9.06 -7.42
C PHE A 92 1.89 9.10 -7.81
N ASN A 93 1.53 8.21 -8.71
CA ASN A 93 0.14 8.00 -9.07
C ASN A 93 -0.49 6.99 -8.10
N TYR A 94 -1.04 7.49 -6.98
CA TYR A 94 -1.79 6.68 -6.02
C TYR A 94 -3.31 6.80 -6.30
N PRO A 95 -3.90 5.86 -7.00
CA PRO A 95 -5.34 5.86 -7.20
C PRO A 95 -6.01 5.32 -5.92
N SER A 96 -6.02 6.10 -4.84
CA SER A 96 -6.72 5.73 -3.62
C SER A 96 -8.08 6.41 -3.55
N LEU A 97 -9.14 5.60 -3.58
CA LEU A 97 -10.49 6.05 -3.32
C LEU A 97 -10.87 5.74 -1.87
N PRO A 98 -11.71 6.57 -1.22
CA PRO A 98 -12.08 6.37 0.18
C PRO A 98 -12.65 4.98 0.49
N GLU A 99 -13.35 4.37 -0.46
CA GLU A 99 -14.05 3.09 -0.30
C GLU A 99 -13.14 1.86 -0.52
N GLN A 100 -11.96 2.03 -1.07
CA GLN A 100 -11.06 0.90 -1.40
C GLN A 100 -10.63 0.11 -0.17
N GLY A 101 -10.43 0.78 0.96
CA GLY A 101 -10.08 0.11 2.21
C GLY A 101 -11.17 -0.85 2.69
N ASP A 102 -12.42 -0.47 2.58
CA ASP A 102 -13.55 -1.32 2.97
C ASP A 102 -13.78 -2.45 1.97
N ALA A 103 -13.64 -2.18 0.68
CA ALA A 103 -13.71 -3.20 -0.36
C ALA A 103 -12.60 -4.27 -0.19
N LEU A 104 -11.37 -3.86 0.11
CA LEU A 104 -10.27 -4.78 0.39
C LEU A 104 -10.53 -5.62 1.65
N ARG A 105 -11.04 -5.02 2.72
CA ARG A 105 -11.40 -5.76 3.94
C ARG A 105 -12.48 -6.81 3.68
N GLU A 106 -13.48 -6.45 2.88
CA GLU A 106 -14.55 -7.40 2.52
C GLU A 106 -13.99 -8.54 1.69
N ALA A 107 -13.16 -8.27 0.70
CA ALA A 107 -12.50 -9.29 -0.11
C ALA A 107 -11.63 -10.24 0.74
N LEU A 108 -10.84 -9.70 1.68
CA LEU A 108 -10.03 -10.51 2.61
C LEU A 108 -10.90 -11.36 3.55
N ARG A 109 -12.04 -10.82 4.01
CA ARG A 109 -12.99 -11.56 4.83
C ARG A 109 -13.61 -12.72 4.05
N GLN A 110 -14.04 -12.48 2.82
CA GLN A 110 -14.57 -13.53 1.95
C GLN A 110 -13.51 -14.59 1.65
N LEU A 111 -12.28 -14.21 1.38
CA LEU A 111 -11.19 -15.15 1.19
C LEU A 111 -10.94 -16.00 2.45
N ALA A 112 -10.93 -15.38 3.63
CA ALA A 112 -10.74 -16.11 4.90
C ALA A 112 -11.89 -17.07 5.23
N MET A 113 -13.09 -16.80 4.74
CA MET A 113 -14.28 -17.66 4.90
C MET A 113 -14.41 -18.72 3.78
N ALA A 114 -13.64 -18.61 2.72
CA ALA A 114 -13.64 -19.57 1.62
C ALA A 114 -13.07 -20.93 2.08
N GLY A 115 -13.53 -22.01 1.46
CA GLY A 115 -12.94 -23.34 1.66
C GLY A 115 -11.53 -23.44 1.06
N ASP A 116 -10.78 -24.44 1.48
CA ASP A 116 -9.44 -24.77 0.96
C ASP A 116 -8.40 -23.64 1.08
N ILE A 117 -8.45 -22.89 2.19
CA ILE A 117 -7.48 -21.82 2.45
C ILE A 117 -6.03 -22.34 2.52
N ASP A 118 -5.86 -23.61 2.93
CA ASP A 118 -4.55 -24.27 3.00
C ASP A 118 -3.88 -24.38 1.63
N SER A 119 -4.65 -24.34 0.56
CA SER A 119 -4.10 -24.36 -0.80
C SER A 119 -3.25 -23.11 -1.08
N HIS A 120 -3.48 -21.99 -0.40
CA HIS A 120 -2.71 -20.77 -0.52
C HIS A 120 -1.33 -20.86 0.15
N LEU A 121 -1.12 -21.84 1.02
CA LEU A 121 0.19 -22.12 1.65
C LEU A 121 1.10 -22.98 0.77
N ARG A 122 0.59 -23.51 -0.34
CA ARG A 122 1.36 -24.36 -1.27
C ARG A 122 2.00 -23.53 -2.36
N TYR A 123 3.05 -24.06 -2.97
CA TYR A 123 3.62 -23.48 -4.19
C TYR A 123 2.54 -23.36 -5.26
N GLN A 124 2.50 -22.20 -5.89
CA GLN A 124 1.58 -21.92 -6.98
C GLN A 124 2.25 -22.16 -8.34
N PRO A 125 1.47 -22.52 -9.38
CA PRO A 125 1.97 -22.50 -10.75
C PRO A 125 2.55 -21.12 -11.11
N HIS A 126 3.65 -21.08 -11.86
CA HIS A 126 4.31 -19.81 -12.23
C HIS A 126 3.38 -18.83 -12.96
N ALA A 127 2.43 -19.33 -13.72
CA ALA A 127 1.44 -18.52 -14.42
C ALA A 127 0.23 -18.11 -13.55
N GLY A 128 0.14 -18.60 -12.32
CA GLY A 128 -1.07 -18.55 -11.49
C GLY A 128 -1.99 -19.75 -11.69
N ARG A 129 -2.94 -19.96 -10.80
CA ARG A 129 -3.91 -21.08 -10.88
C ARG A 129 -4.84 -20.91 -12.08
N LEU A 130 -5.16 -22.01 -12.73
CA LEU A 130 -6.05 -21.98 -13.90
C LEU A 130 -7.41 -21.34 -13.59
N ALA A 131 -8.00 -21.67 -12.46
CA ALA A 131 -9.29 -21.11 -12.05
C ALA A 131 -9.24 -19.57 -11.84
N GLU A 132 -8.14 -19.06 -11.28
CA GLU A 132 -7.93 -17.62 -11.11
C GLU A 132 -7.70 -16.92 -12.44
N ARG A 133 -6.91 -17.53 -13.32
CA ARG A 133 -6.68 -17.04 -14.69
C ARG A 133 -7.96 -17.02 -15.54
N ASP A 134 -8.84 -18.01 -15.36
CA ASP A 134 -10.14 -18.07 -16.00
C ASP A 134 -11.07 -16.93 -15.58
N ILE A 135 -11.09 -16.62 -14.26
CA ILE A 135 -11.83 -15.46 -13.74
C ILE A 135 -11.32 -14.16 -14.36
N ILE A 136 -9.99 -13.99 -14.42
CA ILE A 136 -9.36 -12.81 -15.02
C ILE A 136 -9.63 -12.74 -16.51
N ALA A 137 -9.53 -13.85 -17.24
CA ALA A 137 -9.82 -13.92 -18.65
C ALA A 137 -11.25 -13.44 -18.95
N ARG A 138 -12.23 -13.94 -18.21
CA ARG A 138 -13.63 -13.50 -18.30
C ARG A 138 -13.80 -12.02 -17.96
N HIS A 139 -13.11 -11.52 -16.96
CA HIS A 139 -13.15 -10.09 -16.59
C HIS A 139 -12.57 -9.19 -17.69
N LEU A 140 -11.53 -9.65 -18.38
CA LEU A 140 -10.88 -8.91 -19.46
C LEU A 140 -11.65 -9.01 -20.80
N THR A 141 -12.62 -9.90 -20.91
CA THR A 141 -13.38 -10.11 -22.15
C THR A 141 -14.21 -8.86 -22.46
N CYS A 142 -14.03 -8.34 -23.67
CA CYS A 142 -14.79 -7.21 -24.21
C CYS A 142 -15.05 -7.44 -25.70
N GLN A 143 -15.71 -6.47 -26.37
CA GLN A 143 -16.18 -6.60 -27.76
C GLN A 143 -15.11 -7.08 -28.77
N HIS A 144 -13.85 -6.74 -28.56
CA HIS A 144 -12.74 -7.02 -29.49
C HIS A 144 -11.60 -7.82 -28.87
N PHE A 145 -11.75 -8.26 -27.62
CA PHE A 145 -10.72 -8.99 -26.89
C PHE A 145 -11.36 -10.04 -25.97
N ALA A 146 -11.06 -11.30 -26.22
CA ALA A 146 -11.56 -12.43 -25.44
C ALA A 146 -10.41 -13.44 -25.22
N PRO A 147 -9.56 -13.23 -24.21
CA PRO A 147 -8.46 -14.14 -23.95
C PRO A 147 -8.95 -15.42 -23.29
N ASP A 148 -8.31 -16.54 -23.63
CA ASP A 148 -8.44 -17.78 -22.87
C ASP A 148 -7.59 -17.73 -21.60
N ALA A 149 -7.93 -18.54 -20.60
CA ALA A 149 -7.19 -18.63 -19.36
C ALA A 149 -5.70 -18.98 -19.57
N GLU A 150 -5.37 -19.71 -20.62
CA GLU A 150 -3.99 -20.06 -20.95
C GLU A 150 -3.17 -18.89 -21.46
N ASN A 151 -3.82 -17.84 -21.96
CA ASN A 151 -3.19 -16.59 -22.38
C ASN A 151 -3.07 -15.55 -21.27
N VAL A 152 -3.46 -15.90 -20.04
CA VAL A 152 -3.37 -15.04 -18.87
C VAL A 152 -2.21 -15.48 -17.98
N LEU A 153 -1.34 -14.55 -17.65
CA LEU A 153 -0.26 -14.72 -16.69
C LEU A 153 -0.49 -13.80 -15.50
N ILE A 154 -0.61 -14.37 -14.31
CA ILE A 154 -0.74 -13.59 -13.07
C ILE A 154 0.67 -13.27 -12.56
N VAL A 155 0.93 -11.98 -12.34
CA VAL A 155 2.23 -11.47 -11.91
C VAL A 155 2.13 -10.66 -10.62
N ASN A 156 3.25 -10.48 -9.92
CA ASN A 156 3.33 -9.71 -8.69
C ASN A 156 3.47 -8.21 -9.00
N GLY A 157 2.41 -7.63 -9.54
CA GLY A 157 2.34 -6.21 -9.90
C GLY A 157 2.96 -5.89 -11.26
N ALA A 158 2.73 -4.64 -11.72
CA ALA A 158 3.10 -4.19 -13.06
C ALA A 158 4.61 -4.27 -13.33
N GLN A 159 5.45 -3.96 -12.35
CA GLN A 159 6.90 -4.04 -12.52
C GLN A 159 7.38 -5.47 -12.81
N HIS A 160 6.79 -6.47 -12.15
CA HIS A 160 7.07 -7.87 -12.44
C HIS A 160 6.58 -8.26 -13.84
N GLY A 161 5.39 -7.80 -14.23
CA GLY A 161 4.89 -8.01 -15.59
C GLY A 161 5.80 -7.42 -16.66
N LEU A 162 6.28 -6.20 -16.46
CA LEU A 162 7.26 -5.57 -17.35
C LEU A 162 8.56 -6.36 -17.42
N ALA A 163 9.09 -6.81 -16.28
CA ALA A 163 10.31 -7.61 -16.23
C ALA A 163 10.16 -8.92 -17.00
N VAL A 164 9.09 -9.67 -16.77
CA VAL A 164 8.80 -10.92 -17.48
C VAL A 164 8.67 -10.69 -18.99
N THR A 165 8.00 -9.60 -19.39
CA THR A 165 7.83 -9.24 -20.81
C THR A 165 9.17 -8.91 -21.46
N VAL A 166 9.99 -8.09 -20.82
CA VAL A 166 11.33 -7.74 -21.30
C VAL A 166 12.21 -8.98 -21.43
N MET A 167 12.25 -9.81 -20.39
CA MET A 167 13.05 -11.04 -20.39
C MET A 167 12.59 -12.05 -21.45
N GLY A 168 11.31 -12.13 -21.69
CA GLY A 168 10.74 -13.11 -22.64
C GLY A 168 10.80 -12.70 -24.10
N LEU A 169 10.75 -11.40 -24.39
CA LEU A 169 10.57 -10.89 -25.75
C LEU A 169 11.77 -10.12 -26.29
N LEU A 170 12.63 -9.54 -25.43
CA LEU A 170 13.71 -8.65 -25.85
C LEU A 170 15.08 -9.26 -25.56
N ARG A 171 16.08 -8.74 -26.26
CA ARG A 171 17.49 -9.10 -26.10
C ARG A 171 18.30 -7.86 -25.73
N PRO A 172 19.43 -8.00 -25.02
CA PRO A 172 20.35 -6.91 -24.81
C PRO A 172 20.75 -6.22 -26.13
N GLY A 173 20.63 -4.89 -26.18
CA GLY A 173 20.86 -4.08 -27.37
C GLY A 173 19.60 -3.80 -28.20
N ASP A 174 18.45 -4.40 -27.89
CA ASP A 174 17.21 -4.04 -28.55
C ASP A 174 16.80 -2.61 -28.18
N VAL A 175 16.11 -1.95 -29.11
CA VAL A 175 15.64 -0.58 -28.91
C VAL A 175 14.14 -0.56 -28.59
N VAL A 176 13.79 0.05 -27.49
CA VAL A 176 12.40 0.23 -27.06
C VAL A 176 12.02 1.70 -27.15
N ALA A 177 10.99 2.01 -27.93
CA ALA A 177 10.43 3.36 -27.99
C ALA A 177 9.51 3.59 -26.80
N VAL A 178 9.71 4.69 -26.11
CA VAL A 178 8.90 5.14 -24.97
C VAL A 178 8.58 6.63 -25.11
N ASP A 179 7.57 7.11 -24.38
CA ASP A 179 7.33 8.54 -24.28
C ASP A 179 8.50 9.27 -23.61
N ALA A 180 8.70 10.53 -23.96
CA ALA A 180 9.77 11.37 -23.38
C ALA A 180 9.65 11.45 -21.85
N LEU A 181 8.41 11.47 -21.33
CA LEU A 181 8.09 11.35 -19.91
C LEU A 181 7.48 9.96 -19.70
N THR A 182 8.27 9.04 -19.19
CA THR A 182 7.86 7.65 -18.98
C THR A 182 8.10 7.19 -17.54
N TYR A 183 7.52 6.07 -17.20
CA TYR A 183 7.65 5.45 -15.87
C TYR A 183 9.12 5.13 -15.54
N SER A 184 9.58 5.65 -14.41
CA SER A 184 10.98 5.50 -13.96
C SER A 184 11.39 4.03 -13.75
N GLY A 185 10.45 3.17 -13.29
CA GLY A 185 10.69 1.74 -13.13
C GLY A 185 10.97 1.01 -14.45
N PHE A 186 10.38 1.44 -15.56
CA PHE A 186 10.71 0.89 -16.88
C PHE A 186 12.11 1.32 -17.32
N LYS A 187 12.51 2.57 -17.08
CA LYS A 187 13.87 3.05 -17.38
C LYS A 187 14.94 2.27 -16.62
N ALA A 188 14.68 2.01 -15.33
CA ALA A 188 15.58 1.18 -14.51
C ALA A 188 15.69 -0.25 -15.04
N LEU A 189 14.55 -0.83 -15.45
CA LEU A 189 14.50 -2.16 -16.05
C LEU A 189 15.25 -2.21 -17.38
N ALA A 190 15.03 -1.24 -18.26
CA ALA A 190 15.73 -1.13 -19.55
C ALA A 190 17.25 -1.06 -19.35
N ALA A 191 17.72 -0.23 -18.40
CA ALA A 191 19.14 -0.16 -18.05
C ALA A 191 19.69 -1.50 -17.53
N LEU A 192 18.92 -2.20 -16.67
CA LEU A 192 19.30 -3.51 -16.12
C LEU A 192 19.46 -4.58 -17.21
N TYR A 193 18.60 -4.56 -18.22
CA TYR A 193 18.60 -5.53 -19.32
C TYR A 193 19.36 -5.06 -20.57
N HIS A 194 20.07 -3.93 -20.47
CA HIS A 194 20.89 -3.36 -21.54
C HIS A 194 20.10 -3.08 -22.85
N LEU A 195 18.91 -2.53 -22.68
CA LEU A 195 18.06 -2.09 -23.80
C LEU A 195 18.36 -0.65 -24.19
#